data_87cc3d899759d0b89e186c174d4e5a34
#
_entry.id   87cc3d899759d0b89e186c174d4e5a34
#
_cell.length_a   1.000
_cell.length_b   1.000
_cell.length_c   1.000
_cell.angle_alpha   90.00
_cell.angle_beta   90.00
_cell.angle_gamma   90.00
#
_symmetry.space_group_name_H-M   'P 1'
#
loop_
_entity.id
_entity.type
_entity.pdbx_description
1 polymer ?
#
loop_
_entity_poly.entity_id
_entity_poly.type
_entity_poly.pdbx_seq_one_letter_code
_entity_poly.pdbx_strand_id
1 'polypeptide(L)'
;MKRGKKMLTIIFITTVAIGLITWGVFAFLGRSQTLSIKSIENASDDPYVVRLEKPDNMTWEPGSYVKITLPEVKDSKQNNRWLTIASTPEEKEIMILTHNRGSVYKKNLTSLQVGAKVEVSWLGGNLEITDNQEPIICFASDVGVAAMRPIVKEWNSKRTIILNHLDKGVNIFNNELIELSSKGKDFTYETSESIEQSQEKLKKAVDIYGNNAIYLLSGQPDDVKTMEKFLENNGINKKKIKIDSFRGLK
;
A
#
# COMPACT_ATOMS: atom_id res chain seq x y z
N MET A 1 -50.30 8.91 -22.10
CA MET A 1 -49.44 10.10 -21.95
C MET A 1 -49.01 10.43 -20.50
N LYS A 2 -49.90 10.37 -19.45
CA LYS A 2 -49.53 10.68 -18.06
C LYS A 2 -48.52 9.70 -17.41
N ARG A 3 -48.51 8.41 -17.77
CA ARG A 3 -47.63 7.37 -17.19
C ARG A 3 -46.17 7.53 -17.63
N GLY A 4 -45.92 7.90 -18.90
CA GLY A 4 -44.58 8.13 -19.43
C GLY A 4 -43.90 9.37 -18.82
N LYS A 5 -44.66 10.46 -18.60
CA LYS A 5 -44.12 11.66 -17.93
C LYS A 5 -43.69 11.38 -16.48
N LYS A 6 -44.49 10.59 -15.71
CA LYS A 6 -44.13 10.20 -14.34
C LYS A 6 -42.85 9.33 -14.30
N MET A 7 -42.71 8.40 -15.26
CA MET A 7 -41.51 7.54 -15.34
C MET A 7 -40.24 8.36 -15.69
N LEU A 8 -40.34 9.31 -16.64
CA LEU A 8 -39.25 10.22 -16.97
C LEU A 8 -38.82 11.09 -15.78
N THR A 9 -39.78 11.61 -15.03
CA THR A 9 -39.53 12.41 -13.82
C THR A 9 -38.81 11.58 -12.74
N ILE A 10 -39.22 10.34 -12.52
CA ILE A 10 -38.55 9.43 -11.55
C ILE A 10 -37.12 9.14 -11.99
N ILE A 11 -36.90 8.80 -13.26
CA ILE A 11 -35.56 8.57 -13.81
C ILE A 11 -34.67 9.81 -13.62
N PHE A 12 -35.19 10.99 -13.93
CA PHE A 12 -34.44 12.24 -13.76
C PHE A 12 -34.05 12.50 -12.29
N ILE A 13 -35.01 12.34 -11.35
CA ILE A 13 -34.76 12.54 -9.92
C ILE A 13 -33.72 11.53 -9.42
N THR A 14 -33.82 10.24 -9.79
CA THR A 14 -32.87 9.23 -9.38
C THR A 14 -31.46 9.49 -9.94
N THR A 15 -31.35 9.92 -11.19
CA THR A 15 -30.03 10.26 -11.79
C THR A 15 -29.40 11.46 -11.09
N VAL A 16 -30.18 12.51 -10.78
CA VAL A 16 -29.71 13.68 -10.04
C VAL A 16 -29.28 13.28 -8.61
N ALA A 17 -30.06 12.46 -7.92
CA ALA A 17 -29.74 11.99 -6.58
C ALA A 17 -28.44 11.17 -6.56
N ILE A 18 -28.26 10.25 -7.51
CA ILE A 18 -27.01 9.48 -7.67
C ILE A 18 -25.83 10.43 -7.96
N GLY A 19 -26.01 11.41 -8.84
CA GLY A 19 -24.98 12.41 -9.14
C GLY A 19 -24.55 13.24 -7.93
N LEU A 20 -25.51 13.65 -7.07
CA LEU A 20 -25.22 14.39 -5.84
C LEU A 20 -24.53 13.52 -4.79
N ILE A 21 -24.93 12.25 -4.65
CA ILE A 21 -24.29 11.30 -3.73
C ILE A 21 -22.84 11.03 -4.18
N THR A 22 -22.64 10.74 -5.45
CA THR A 22 -21.29 10.51 -5.98
C THR A 22 -20.41 11.74 -5.83
N TRP A 23 -20.91 12.94 -6.13
CA TRP A 23 -20.18 14.19 -5.91
C TRP A 23 -19.86 14.41 -4.44
N GLY A 24 -20.80 14.16 -3.53
CA GLY A 24 -20.59 14.26 -2.08
C GLY A 24 -19.50 13.30 -1.57
N VAL A 25 -19.50 12.05 -2.06
CA VAL A 25 -18.46 11.06 -1.74
C VAL A 25 -17.09 11.52 -2.27
N PHE A 26 -17.01 11.99 -3.52
CA PHE A 26 -15.77 12.52 -4.08
C PHE A 26 -15.26 13.76 -3.33
N ALA A 27 -16.17 14.67 -2.95
CA ALA A 27 -15.82 15.85 -2.17
C ALA A 27 -15.33 15.48 -0.75
N PHE A 28 -15.89 14.45 -0.15
CA PHE A 28 -15.47 13.93 1.17
C PHE A 28 -14.11 13.25 1.08
N LEU A 29 -13.90 12.34 0.14
CA LEU A 29 -12.64 11.62 -0.07
C LEU A 29 -11.50 12.55 -0.49
N GLY A 30 -11.81 13.64 -1.19
CA GLY A 30 -10.84 14.64 -1.65
C GLY A 30 -10.46 15.67 -0.58
N ARG A 31 -11.05 15.64 0.61
CA ARG A 31 -10.68 16.58 1.69
C ARG A 31 -9.24 16.35 2.10
N SER A 32 -8.41 17.38 1.95
CA SER A 32 -7.05 17.37 2.47
C SER A 32 -7.04 17.72 3.95
N GLN A 33 -6.15 17.06 4.69
CA GLN A 33 -5.81 17.39 6.06
C GLN A 33 -4.35 17.85 6.08
N THR A 34 -4.08 18.94 6.77
CA THR A 34 -2.70 19.43 6.95
C THR A 34 -2.09 18.71 8.15
N LEU A 35 -1.04 17.92 7.89
CA LEU A 35 -0.32 17.16 8.91
C LEU A 35 1.10 17.69 9.07
N SER A 36 1.70 17.47 10.24
CA SER A 36 3.09 17.84 10.51
C SER A 36 4.01 16.67 10.29
N ILE A 37 5.20 16.93 9.79
CA ILE A 37 6.33 16.00 9.83
C ILE A 37 6.73 15.79 11.29
N LYS A 38 6.69 14.55 11.76
CA LYS A 38 7.11 14.15 13.12
C LYS A 38 8.59 13.77 13.14
N SER A 39 9.04 13.00 12.16
CA SER A 39 10.46 12.68 11.93
C SER A 39 10.72 12.31 10.47
N ILE A 40 11.97 12.48 10.05
CA ILE A 40 12.52 11.97 8.79
C ILE A 40 13.84 11.30 9.14
N GLU A 41 13.91 10.00 8.91
CA GLU A 41 15.06 9.17 9.24
C GLU A 41 15.63 8.55 7.98
N ASN A 42 16.93 8.73 7.77
CA ASN A 42 17.65 7.94 6.77
C ASN A 42 17.88 6.54 7.35
N ALA A 43 17.28 5.55 6.72
CA ALA A 43 17.31 4.17 7.19
C ALA A 43 18.56 3.40 6.72
N SER A 44 19.18 3.86 5.63
CA SER A 44 20.42 3.36 5.04
C SER A 44 20.90 4.37 3.98
N ASP A 45 21.68 3.95 2.98
CA ASP A 45 22.26 4.85 1.96
C ASP A 45 21.21 5.66 1.17
N ASP A 46 20.00 5.12 0.95
CA ASP A 46 18.98 5.77 0.13
C ASP A 46 17.54 5.73 0.71
N PRO A 47 17.05 4.65 1.33
CA PRO A 47 15.69 4.63 1.86
C PRO A 47 15.51 5.53 3.09
N TYR A 48 14.40 6.26 3.10
CA TYR A 48 13.98 7.15 4.17
C TYR A 48 12.64 6.71 4.75
N VAL A 49 12.51 6.81 6.06
CA VAL A 49 11.24 6.70 6.77
C VAL A 49 10.78 8.11 7.13
N VAL A 50 9.64 8.52 6.59
CA VAL A 50 8.97 9.78 6.92
C VAL A 50 7.78 9.46 7.80
N ARG A 51 7.73 10.06 9.00
CA ARG A 51 6.61 9.93 9.92
C ARG A 51 5.84 11.23 10.01
N LEU A 52 4.52 11.13 9.88
CA LEU A 52 3.59 12.24 10.05
C LEU A 52 2.78 12.04 11.34
N GLU A 53 2.37 13.14 11.95
CA GLU A 53 1.40 13.11 13.03
C GLU A 53 0.06 12.60 12.51
N LYS A 54 -0.52 11.60 13.18
CA LYS A 54 -1.83 11.05 12.84
C LYS A 54 -2.91 11.78 13.63
N PRO A 55 -3.94 12.35 12.97
CA PRO A 55 -5.14 12.82 13.65
C PRO A 55 -5.93 11.66 14.27
N ASP A 56 -6.56 11.88 15.43
CA ASP A 56 -7.32 10.84 16.13
C ASP A 56 -8.49 10.28 15.29
N ASN A 57 -9.08 11.11 14.45
CA ASN A 57 -10.21 10.75 13.58
C ASN A 57 -9.79 10.12 12.25
N MET A 58 -8.50 9.87 12.02
CA MET A 58 -7.99 9.24 10.80
C MET A 58 -7.73 7.76 11.04
N THR A 59 -8.29 6.93 10.17
CA THR A 59 -8.04 5.48 10.14
C THR A 59 -7.87 5.01 8.70
N TRP A 60 -7.29 3.84 8.51
CA TRP A 60 -7.08 3.22 7.19
C TRP A 60 -6.96 1.71 7.33
N GLU A 61 -7.16 1.00 6.24
CA GLU A 61 -6.92 -0.43 6.15
C GLU A 61 -5.45 -0.73 5.87
N PRO A 62 -4.88 -1.83 6.37
CA PRO A 62 -3.53 -2.28 6.02
C PRO A 62 -3.33 -2.38 4.51
N GLY A 63 -2.20 -1.88 4.01
CA GLY A 63 -1.92 -1.80 2.57
C GLY A 63 -2.52 -0.58 1.86
N SER A 64 -3.10 0.37 2.61
CA SER A 64 -3.59 1.64 2.06
C SER A 64 -2.47 2.56 1.62
N TYR A 65 -2.82 3.49 0.72
CA TYR A 65 -1.99 4.59 0.28
C TYR A 65 -2.72 5.92 0.42
N VAL A 66 -1.96 7.01 0.48
CA VAL A 66 -2.46 8.38 0.52
C VAL A 66 -1.78 9.25 -0.52
N LYS A 67 -2.44 10.33 -0.92
CA LYS A 67 -1.82 11.39 -1.71
C LYS A 67 -1.23 12.42 -0.76
N ILE A 68 0.09 12.61 -0.82
CA ILE A 68 0.80 13.64 -0.05
C ILE A 68 1.20 14.76 -0.99
N THR A 69 0.79 15.99 -0.65
CA THR A 69 1.12 17.22 -1.36
C THR A 69 2.04 18.08 -0.52
N LEU A 70 3.10 18.61 -1.14
CA LEU A 70 4.06 19.55 -0.55
C LEU A 70 3.65 20.98 -0.93
N PRO A 71 3.00 21.76 -0.03
CA PRO A 71 2.41 23.06 -0.40
C PRO A 71 3.46 24.09 -0.84
N GLU A 72 4.69 23.97 -0.36
CA GLU A 72 5.78 24.91 -0.69
C GLU A 72 6.34 24.69 -2.10
N VAL A 73 6.06 23.54 -2.73
CA VAL A 73 6.50 23.23 -4.11
C VAL A 73 5.48 23.76 -5.10
N LYS A 74 5.82 24.85 -5.79
CA LYS A 74 4.89 25.58 -6.70
C LYS A 74 4.48 24.79 -7.95
N ASP A 75 5.35 23.90 -8.46
CA ASP A 75 5.03 23.06 -9.63
C ASP A 75 4.07 21.94 -9.23
N SER A 76 2.80 22.08 -9.66
CA SER A 76 1.73 21.12 -9.36
C SER A 76 2.00 19.69 -9.89
N LYS A 77 2.84 19.55 -10.91
CA LYS A 77 3.25 18.22 -11.44
C LYS A 77 4.29 17.54 -10.56
N GLN A 78 4.98 18.31 -9.72
CA GLN A 78 6.07 17.83 -8.87
C GLN A 78 5.79 17.95 -7.37
N ASN A 79 4.65 18.51 -6.98
CA ASN A 79 4.34 18.77 -5.57
C ASN A 79 3.58 17.64 -4.87
N ASN A 80 3.12 16.61 -5.56
CA ASN A 80 2.36 15.55 -4.95
C ASN A 80 2.71 14.15 -5.49
N ARG A 81 2.51 13.13 -4.64
CA ARG A 81 2.63 11.70 -5.00
C ARG A 81 1.67 10.87 -4.15
N TRP A 82 1.30 9.73 -4.72
CA TRP A 82 0.66 8.64 -4.01
C TRP A 82 1.74 7.82 -3.30
N LEU A 83 1.60 7.65 -2.00
CA LEU A 83 2.58 6.95 -1.17
C LEU A 83 1.87 5.94 -0.27
N THR A 84 2.43 4.75 -0.18
CA THR A 84 1.89 3.66 0.64
C THR A 84 2.15 3.92 2.12
N ILE A 85 1.14 3.67 2.95
CA ILE A 85 1.25 3.78 4.41
C ILE A 85 1.87 2.48 4.95
N ALA A 86 3.01 2.61 5.62
CA ALA A 86 3.75 1.49 6.21
C ALA A 86 3.39 1.24 7.69
N SER A 87 2.55 2.08 8.30
CA SER A 87 2.07 1.91 9.68
C SER A 87 0.65 1.34 9.72
N THR A 88 0.30 0.72 10.86
CA THR A 88 -1.10 0.45 11.21
C THR A 88 -1.73 1.68 11.88
N PRO A 89 -3.07 1.82 11.91
CA PRO A 89 -3.73 2.96 12.59
C PRO A 89 -3.41 3.04 14.08
N GLU A 90 -3.14 1.90 14.73
CA GLU A 90 -2.84 1.77 16.17
C GLU A 90 -1.47 2.34 16.53
N GLU A 91 -0.56 2.47 15.58
CA GLU A 91 0.78 3.06 15.79
C GLU A 91 0.74 4.58 15.98
N LYS A 92 -0.43 5.20 15.84
CA LYS A 92 -0.68 6.63 16.08
C LYS A 92 0.20 7.57 15.26
N GLU A 93 0.68 7.10 14.11
CA GLU A 93 1.45 7.88 13.13
C GLU A 93 1.21 7.35 11.72
N ILE A 94 1.39 8.19 10.72
CA ILE A 94 1.44 7.78 9.33
C ILE A 94 2.91 7.63 8.95
N MET A 95 3.32 6.40 8.69
CA MET A 95 4.69 6.08 8.29
C MET A 95 4.75 5.85 6.79
N ILE A 96 5.68 6.52 6.13
CA ILE A 96 5.95 6.36 4.70
C ILE A 96 7.39 5.90 4.51
N LEU A 97 7.59 4.85 3.73
CA LEU A 97 8.91 4.40 3.30
C LEU A 97 9.12 4.84 1.84
N THR A 98 10.21 5.52 1.56
CA THR A 98 10.52 6.02 0.22
C THR A 98 12.02 6.13 -0.02
N HIS A 99 12.44 6.06 -1.28
CA HIS A 99 13.79 6.45 -1.67
C HIS A 99 13.91 7.98 -1.74
N ASN A 100 15.13 8.49 -1.57
CA ASN A 100 15.44 9.90 -1.85
C ASN A 100 15.69 10.14 -3.34
N ARG A 101 16.17 9.13 -4.06
CA ARG A 101 16.46 9.20 -5.51
C ARG A 101 15.20 9.09 -6.37
N GLY A 102 15.31 9.43 -7.65
CA GLY A 102 14.32 9.14 -8.68
C GLY A 102 13.34 10.27 -8.98
N SER A 103 13.12 11.24 -8.09
CA SER A 103 12.27 12.39 -8.40
C SER A 103 12.54 13.61 -7.53
N VAL A 104 12.26 14.80 -8.07
CA VAL A 104 12.32 16.08 -7.34
C VAL A 104 11.39 16.04 -6.12
N TYR A 105 10.21 15.45 -6.25
CA TYR A 105 9.26 15.30 -5.14
C TYR A 105 9.89 14.57 -3.95
N LYS A 106 10.52 13.42 -4.19
CA LYS A 106 11.12 12.60 -3.12
C LYS A 106 12.25 13.33 -2.42
N LYS A 107 13.10 14.02 -3.18
CA LYS A 107 14.16 14.88 -2.62
C LYS A 107 13.58 15.98 -1.74
N ASN A 108 12.54 16.67 -2.20
CA ASN A 108 11.87 17.70 -1.42
C ASN A 108 11.23 17.12 -0.15
N LEU A 109 10.53 15.98 -0.25
CA LEU A 109 9.89 15.34 0.91
C LEU A 109 10.92 14.97 1.97
N THR A 110 12.01 14.32 1.58
CA THR A 110 13.05 13.84 2.52
C THR A 110 13.95 14.95 3.06
N SER A 111 13.92 16.15 2.47
CA SER A 111 14.65 17.34 2.96
C SER A 111 13.82 18.25 3.86
N LEU A 112 12.53 17.94 4.09
CA LEU A 112 11.69 18.72 5.00
C LEU A 112 12.22 18.64 6.44
N GLN A 113 11.93 19.68 7.21
CA GLN A 113 12.28 19.72 8.64
C GLN A 113 11.11 19.17 9.49
N VAL A 114 11.43 18.70 10.69
CA VAL A 114 10.42 18.36 11.71
C VAL A 114 9.51 19.58 11.93
N GLY A 115 8.20 19.34 11.98
CA GLY A 115 7.18 20.38 12.09
C GLY A 115 6.73 20.98 10.76
N ALA A 116 7.42 20.71 9.62
CA ALA A 116 6.96 21.12 8.31
C ALA A 116 5.57 20.56 8.02
N LYS A 117 4.75 21.32 7.29
CA LYS A 117 3.37 20.96 6.96
C LYS A 117 3.28 20.31 5.58
N VAL A 118 2.53 19.22 5.50
CA VAL A 118 2.15 18.56 4.26
C VAL A 118 0.64 18.38 4.22
N GLU A 119 0.07 18.33 3.03
CA GLU A 119 -1.35 18.02 2.86
C GLU A 119 -1.51 16.55 2.52
N VAL A 120 -2.36 15.84 3.26
CA VAL A 120 -2.69 14.42 3.06
C VAL A 120 -4.15 14.32 2.63
N SER A 121 -4.39 13.62 1.54
CA SER A 121 -5.72 13.46 0.95
C SER A 121 -5.87 12.11 0.25
N TRP A 122 -7.10 11.76 -0.13
CA TRP A 122 -7.37 10.58 -0.96
C TRP A 122 -6.80 9.27 -0.40
N LEU A 123 -7.31 8.84 0.74
CA LEU A 123 -7.02 7.53 1.27
C LEU A 123 -7.61 6.45 0.35
N GLY A 124 -6.83 5.45 -0.03
CA GLY A 124 -7.24 4.33 -0.86
C GLY A 124 -6.36 3.10 -0.65
N GLY A 125 -6.69 2.00 -1.32
CA GLY A 125 -5.90 0.76 -1.25
C GLY A 125 -6.21 -0.19 -2.40
N ASN A 126 -5.23 -0.98 -2.80
CA ASN A 126 -5.35 -2.02 -3.84
C ASN A 126 -5.22 -3.44 -3.26
N LEU A 127 -4.79 -3.55 -1.99
CA LEU A 127 -4.49 -4.81 -1.31
C LEU A 127 -5.59 -5.16 -0.28
N GLU A 128 -6.84 -4.85 -0.61
CA GLU A 128 -7.99 -5.15 0.25
C GLU A 128 -8.05 -6.64 0.59
N ILE A 129 -8.07 -6.97 1.88
CA ILE A 129 -8.07 -8.33 2.39
C ILE A 129 -9.46 -8.64 2.91
N THR A 130 -10.09 -9.67 2.33
CA THR A 130 -11.37 -10.17 2.84
C THR A 130 -11.15 -10.89 4.17
N ASP A 131 -12.01 -10.64 5.15
CA ASP A 131 -11.99 -11.34 6.43
C ASP A 131 -12.48 -12.78 6.26
N ASN A 132 -11.54 -13.66 5.89
CA ASN A 132 -11.73 -15.10 5.78
C ASN A 132 -10.46 -15.81 6.30
N GLN A 133 -10.42 -17.13 6.26
CA GLN A 133 -9.29 -17.93 6.76
C GLN A 133 -8.26 -18.29 5.66
N GLU A 134 -8.38 -17.72 4.46
CA GLU A 134 -7.44 -18.01 3.37
C GLU A 134 -6.04 -17.52 3.74
N PRO A 135 -4.99 -18.34 3.53
CA PRO A 135 -3.61 -17.90 3.68
C PRO A 135 -3.28 -16.68 2.81
N ILE A 136 -2.40 -15.82 3.32
CA ILE A 136 -1.92 -14.63 2.61
C ILE A 136 -0.48 -14.87 2.18
N ILE A 137 -0.23 -14.93 0.88
CA ILE A 137 1.10 -15.11 0.32
C ILE A 137 1.55 -13.77 -0.26
N CYS A 138 2.59 -13.20 0.32
CA CYS A 138 3.07 -11.86 0.00
C CYS A 138 4.41 -11.92 -0.73
N PHE A 139 4.52 -11.12 -1.77
CA PHE A 139 5.78 -10.74 -2.38
C PHE A 139 5.97 -9.24 -2.28
N ALA A 140 7.09 -8.82 -1.73
CA ALA A 140 7.52 -7.43 -1.70
C ALA A 140 8.84 -7.27 -2.46
N SER A 141 8.96 -6.23 -3.27
CA SER A 141 10.22 -5.84 -3.91
C SER A 141 10.59 -4.45 -3.46
N ASP A 142 11.83 -4.28 -2.95
CA ASP A 142 12.36 -2.97 -2.57
C ASP A 142 11.48 -2.32 -1.48
N VAL A 143 11.09 -1.05 -1.62
CA VAL A 143 10.17 -0.33 -0.70
C VAL A 143 8.75 -0.90 -0.69
N GLY A 144 8.44 -1.91 -1.52
CA GLY A 144 7.17 -2.63 -1.49
C GLY A 144 6.85 -3.30 -0.15
N VAL A 145 7.86 -3.56 0.65
CA VAL A 145 7.71 -4.06 2.03
C VAL A 145 6.87 -3.11 2.91
N ALA A 146 6.80 -1.81 2.56
CA ALA A 146 5.94 -0.83 3.22
C ALA A 146 4.45 -1.22 3.20
N ALA A 147 3.96 -1.78 2.11
CA ALA A 147 2.57 -2.24 2.01
C ALA A 147 2.33 -3.52 2.82
N MET A 148 3.34 -4.39 2.90
CA MET A 148 3.21 -5.69 3.56
C MET A 148 3.33 -5.61 5.08
N ARG A 149 4.14 -4.69 5.61
CA ARG A 149 4.35 -4.54 7.05
C ARG A 149 3.04 -4.38 7.84
N PRO A 150 2.13 -3.42 7.54
CA PRO A 150 0.88 -3.29 8.28
C PRO A 150 -0.04 -4.50 8.10
N ILE A 151 -0.03 -5.17 6.94
CA ILE A 151 -0.78 -6.40 6.69
C ILE A 151 -0.29 -7.51 7.61
N VAL A 152 1.02 -7.71 7.71
CA VAL A 152 1.60 -8.70 8.63
C VAL A 152 1.22 -8.37 10.07
N LYS A 153 1.36 -7.14 10.51
CA LYS A 153 1.01 -6.72 11.89
C LYS A 153 -0.46 -6.99 12.24
N GLU A 154 -1.36 -6.74 11.32
CA GLU A 154 -2.80 -6.93 11.52
C GLU A 154 -3.21 -8.41 11.53
N TRP A 155 -2.59 -9.24 10.68
CA TRP A 155 -3.09 -10.57 10.37
C TRP A 155 -2.24 -11.75 10.85
N ASN A 156 -1.00 -11.53 11.37
CA ASN A 156 -0.07 -12.62 11.72
C ASN A 156 -0.56 -13.59 12.80
N SER A 157 -1.49 -13.18 13.64
CA SER A 157 -2.11 -14.05 14.66
C SER A 157 -3.49 -14.57 14.29
N LYS A 158 -3.98 -14.22 13.11
CA LYS A 158 -5.35 -14.54 12.66
C LYS A 158 -5.38 -15.59 11.55
N ARG A 159 -4.30 -15.67 10.75
CA ARG A 159 -4.16 -16.64 9.64
C ARG A 159 -2.72 -16.78 9.18
N THR A 160 -2.46 -17.83 8.41
CA THR A 160 -1.13 -18.07 7.83
C THR A 160 -0.73 -16.97 6.88
N ILE A 161 0.47 -16.39 7.09
CA ILE A 161 1.09 -15.41 6.22
C ILE A 161 2.49 -15.89 5.84
N ILE A 162 2.82 -15.82 4.56
CA ILE A 162 4.17 -16.03 4.05
C ILE A 162 4.57 -14.76 3.32
N LEU A 163 5.63 -14.09 3.77
CA LEU A 163 6.18 -12.90 3.12
C LEU A 163 7.58 -13.19 2.60
N ASN A 164 7.73 -13.14 1.30
CA ASN A 164 9.05 -13.06 0.66
C ASN A 164 9.36 -11.63 0.26
N HIS A 165 10.49 -11.12 0.75
CA HIS A 165 11.00 -9.78 0.43
C HIS A 165 12.24 -9.88 -0.46
N LEU A 166 12.12 -9.46 -1.71
CA LEU A 166 13.24 -9.24 -2.61
C LEU A 166 13.97 -7.98 -2.16
N ASP A 167 15.05 -8.18 -1.43
CA ASP A 167 15.85 -7.11 -0.86
C ASP A 167 16.73 -6.46 -1.94
N LYS A 168 16.54 -5.16 -2.11
CA LYS A 168 17.34 -4.30 -3.01
C LYS A 168 18.03 -3.17 -2.22
N GLY A 169 18.46 -3.47 -1.00
CA GLY A 169 19.06 -2.51 -0.07
C GLY A 169 18.05 -1.84 0.86
N VAL A 170 16.81 -2.36 0.95
CA VAL A 170 15.77 -1.88 1.84
C VAL A 170 15.52 -2.89 2.95
N ASN A 171 16.24 -2.76 4.05
CA ASN A 171 16.21 -3.70 5.18
C ASN A 171 15.61 -3.12 6.47
N ILE A 172 15.01 -1.96 6.39
CA ILE A 172 14.54 -1.17 7.54
C ILE A 172 13.58 -1.92 8.47
N PHE A 173 12.74 -2.80 7.93
CA PHE A 173 11.78 -3.58 8.70
C PHE A 173 12.22 -5.03 8.96
N ASN A 174 13.42 -5.44 8.52
CA ASN A 174 13.88 -6.81 8.61
C ASN A 174 13.88 -7.32 10.05
N ASN A 175 14.44 -6.57 11.00
CA ASN A 175 14.49 -6.99 12.40
C ASN A 175 13.09 -7.17 13.00
N GLU A 176 12.16 -6.24 12.72
CA GLU A 176 10.77 -6.35 13.19
C GLU A 176 10.07 -7.57 12.58
N LEU A 177 10.22 -7.80 11.28
CA LEU A 177 9.59 -8.92 10.57
C LEU A 177 10.19 -10.27 10.99
N ILE A 178 11.51 -10.35 11.21
CA ILE A 178 12.17 -11.54 11.77
C ILE A 178 11.66 -11.84 13.19
N GLU A 179 11.55 -10.80 14.03
CA GLU A 179 11.03 -10.95 15.38
C GLU A 179 9.58 -11.44 15.39
N LEU A 180 8.71 -10.88 14.55
CA LEU A 180 7.33 -11.32 14.39
C LEU A 180 7.26 -12.77 13.89
N SER A 181 8.10 -13.15 12.92
CA SER A 181 8.17 -14.52 12.41
C SER A 181 8.67 -15.52 13.44
N SER A 182 9.59 -15.12 14.31
CA SER A 182 10.11 -16.00 15.37
C SER A 182 9.12 -16.24 16.51
N LYS A 183 8.23 -15.28 16.77
CA LYS A 183 7.23 -15.34 17.84
C LYS A 183 5.92 -15.98 17.41
N GLY A 184 5.57 -15.87 16.12
CA GLY A 184 4.33 -16.37 15.55
C GLY A 184 4.51 -17.72 14.88
N LYS A 185 3.51 -18.62 15.04
CA LYS A 185 3.51 -19.91 14.33
C LYS A 185 2.96 -19.78 12.90
N ASP A 186 2.21 -18.73 12.65
CA ASP A 186 1.43 -18.54 11.43
C ASP A 186 2.05 -17.51 10.47
N PHE A 187 3.19 -16.91 10.83
CA PHE A 187 3.91 -15.97 9.99
C PHE A 187 5.33 -16.47 9.66
N THR A 188 5.63 -16.53 8.37
CA THR A 188 6.95 -16.81 7.83
C THR A 188 7.48 -15.61 7.07
N TYR A 189 8.69 -15.17 7.41
CA TYR A 189 9.40 -14.10 6.71
C TYR A 189 10.70 -14.61 6.10
N GLU A 190 10.89 -14.36 4.82
CA GLU A 190 12.08 -14.74 4.07
C GLU A 190 12.53 -13.60 3.18
N THR A 191 13.84 -13.37 3.09
CA THR A 191 14.44 -12.44 2.13
C THR A 191 14.98 -13.20 0.91
N SER A 192 15.08 -12.52 -0.21
CA SER A 192 15.70 -13.02 -1.44
C SER A 192 16.59 -11.94 -2.05
N GLU A 193 17.66 -12.35 -2.72
CA GLU A 193 18.60 -11.45 -3.39
C GLU A 193 18.31 -11.32 -4.89
N SER A 194 17.49 -12.23 -5.45
CA SER A 194 17.09 -12.21 -6.85
C SER A 194 15.62 -12.61 -7.02
N ILE A 195 15.06 -12.26 -8.18
CA ILE A 195 13.67 -12.61 -8.51
C ILE A 195 13.50 -14.12 -8.66
N GLU A 196 14.53 -14.84 -9.13
CA GLU A 196 14.53 -16.29 -9.27
C GLU A 196 14.45 -16.95 -7.89
N GLN A 197 15.23 -16.49 -6.91
CA GLN A 197 15.13 -16.98 -5.52
C GLN A 197 13.76 -16.70 -4.92
N SER A 198 13.19 -15.54 -5.22
CA SER A 198 11.81 -15.22 -4.80
C SER A 198 10.79 -16.19 -5.40
N GLN A 199 10.95 -16.53 -6.68
CA GLN A 199 10.08 -17.51 -7.36
C GLN A 199 10.22 -18.91 -6.75
N GLU A 200 11.44 -19.38 -6.46
CA GLU A 200 11.69 -20.68 -5.82
C GLU A 200 11.04 -20.77 -4.44
N LYS A 201 11.14 -19.70 -3.62
CA LYS A 201 10.52 -19.65 -2.29
C LYS A 201 9.00 -19.62 -2.39
N LEU A 202 8.44 -18.79 -3.24
CA LEU A 202 6.99 -18.70 -3.44
C LEU A 202 6.41 -19.94 -4.11
N LYS A 203 7.19 -20.67 -4.91
CA LYS A 203 6.76 -21.95 -5.51
C LYS A 203 6.30 -22.96 -4.46
N LYS A 204 7.00 -23.03 -3.32
CA LYS A 204 6.60 -23.91 -2.20
C LYS A 204 5.21 -23.55 -1.67
N ALA A 205 4.93 -22.26 -1.51
CA ALA A 205 3.61 -21.81 -1.07
C ALA A 205 2.53 -22.06 -2.12
N VAL A 206 2.86 -21.84 -3.41
CA VAL A 206 1.97 -22.13 -4.54
C VAL A 206 1.60 -23.61 -4.58
N ASP A 207 2.57 -24.52 -4.39
CA ASP A 207 2.35 -25.96 -4.40
C ASP A 207 1.47 -26.44 -3.24
N ILE A 208 1.55 -25.79 -2.09
CA ILE A 208 0.77 -26.13 -0.90
C ILE A 208 -0.65 -25.56 -0.98
N TYR A 209 -0.79 -24.29 -1.34
CA TYR A 209 -2.05 -23.56 -1.17
C TYR A 209 -2.80 -23.33 -2.49
N GLY A 210 -2.08 -23.22 -3.62
CA GLY A 210 -2.70 -22.98 -4.93
C GLY A 210 -3.73 -21.83 -4.90
N ASN A 211 -4.91 -22.10 -5.43
CA ASN A 211 -6.01 -21.13 -5.44
C ASN A 211 -6.79 -21.02 -4.09
N ASN A 212 -6.36 -21.72 -3.05
CA ASN A 212 -6.91 -21.58 -1.69
C ASN A 212 -6.21 -20.49 -0.86
N ALA A 213 -5.32 -19.71 -1.47
CA ALA A 213 -4.67 -18.55 -0.88
C ALA A 213 -4.96 -17.28 -1.69
N ILE A 214 -4.72 -16.11 -1.08
CA ILE A 214 -4.61 -14.83 -1.78
C ILE A 214 -3.14 -14.44 -1.90
N TYR A 215 -2.79 -13.82 -3.03
CA TYR A 215 -1.43 -13.43 -3.36
C TYR A 215 -1.37 -11.91 -3.46
N LEU A 216 -0.51 -11.29 -2.65
CA LEU A 216 -0.34 -9.85 -2.59
C LEU A 216 1.05 -9.50 -3.13
N LEU A 217 1.11 -8.68 -4.17
CA LEU A 217 2.35 -8.27 -4.81
C LEU A 217 2.53 -6.77 -4.69
N SER A 218 3.67 -6.32 -4.16
CA SER A 218 3.97 -4.89 -4.03
C SER A 218 5.43 -4.57 -4.33
N GLY A 219 5.66 -3.41 -4.94
CA GLY A 219 7.01 -2.90 -5.17
C GLY A 219 7.30 -2.43 -6.59
N GLN A 220 8.51 -2.71 -7.08
CA GLN A 220 8.97 -2.26 -8.40
C GLN A 220 8.14 -2.91 -9.52
N PRO A 221 7.69 -2.13 -10.53
CA PRO A 221 6.76 -2.61 -11.55
C PRO A 221 7.25 -3.85 -12.32
N ASP A 222 8.54 -3.91 -12.66
CA ASP A 222 9.09 -5.01 -13.43
C ASP A 222 9.15 -6.31 -12.60
N ASP A 223 9.51 -6.22 -11.31
CA ASP A 223 9.52 -7.36 -10.39
C ASP A 223 8.10 -7.89 -10.12
N VAL A 224 7.18 -6.97 -9.83
CA VAL A 224 5.76 -7.29 -9.61
C VAL A 224 5.15 -7.98 -10.82
N LYS A 225 5.39 -7.45 -12.03
CA LYS A 225 4.92 -8.04 -13.28
C LYS A 225 5.54 -9.43 -13.54
N THR A 226 6.82 -9.60 -13.21
CA THR A 226 7.50 -10.91 -13.35
C THR A 226 6.90 -11.92 -12.40
N MET A 227 6.63 -11.52 -11.15
CA MET A 227 6.00 -12.38 -10.16
C MET A 227 4.52 -12.68 -10.49
N GLU A 228 3.75 -11.71 -10.98
CA GLU A 228 2.38 -11.94 -11.46
C GLU A 228 2.35 -13.03 -12.53
N LYS A 229 3.20 -12.90 -13.55
CA LYS A 229 3.32 -13.92 -14.63
C LYS A 229 3.75 -15.28 -14.09
N PHE A 230 4.68 -15.31 -13.14
CA PHE A 230 5.10 -16.55 -12.51
C PHE A 230 3.92 -17.25 -11.83
N LEU A 231 3.11 -16.53 -11.05
CA LEU A 231 1.92 -17.09 -10.39
C LEU A 231 0.89 -17.58 -11.40
N GLU A 232 0.58 -16.79 -12.44
CA GLU A 232 -0.35 -17.18 -13.51
C GLU A 232 0.13 -18.46 -14.23
N ASN A 233 1.42 -18.55 -14.57
CA ASN A 233 2.02 -19.72 -15.21
C ASN A 233 2.01 -20.98 -14.32
N ASN A 234 1.91 -20.80 -12.99
CA ASN A 234 1.75 -21.89 -12.03
C ASN A 234 0.28 -22.16 -11.66
N GLY A 235 -0.68 -21.68 -12.46
CA GLY A 235 -2.10 -22.00 -12.34
C GLY A 235 -2.86 -21.17 -11.31
N ILE A 236 -2.29 -20.10 -10.80
CA ILE A 236 -3.00 -19.18 -9.87
C ILE A 236 -3.96 -18.30 -10.66
N ASN A 237 -5.21 -18.29 -10.24
CA ASN A 237 -6.24 -17.46 -10.85
C ASN A 237 -5.95 -15.98 -10.61
N LYS A 238 -6.03 -15.18 -11.64
CA LYS A 238 -5.80 -13.71 -11.57
C LYS A 238 -6.65 -13.00 -10.51
N LYS A 239 -7.85 -13.51 -10.21
CA LYS A 239 -8.71 -12.97 -9.14
C LYS A 239 -8.13 -13.16 -7.73
N LYS A 240 -7.19 -14.09 -7.56
CA LYS A 240 -6.47 -14.33 -6.31
C LYS A 240 -5.21 -13.48 -6.17
N ILE A 241 -4.81 -12.76 -7.21
CA ILE A 241 -3.62 -11.91 -7.23
C ILE A 241 -4.05 -10.46 -7.12
N LYS A 242 -3.55 -9.77 -6.10
CA LYS A 242 -3.74 -8.33 -5.87
C LYS A 242 -2.41 -7.62 -5.96
N ILE A 243 -2.41 -6.47 -6.61
CA ILE A 243 -1.17 -5.79 -6.99
C ILE A 243 -1.20 -4.33 -6.54
N ASP A 244 -0.12 -3.93 -5.87
CA ASP A 244 0.22 -2.54 -5.59
C ASP A 244 1.60 -2.23 -6.21
N SER A 245 1.61 -1.84 -7.48
CA SER A 245 2.82 -1.54 -8.24
C SER A 245 3.16 -0.06 -8.15
N PHE A 246 4.35 0.25 -7.65
CA PHE A 246 4.78 1.62 -7.39
C PHE A 246 5.16 2.34 -8.68
N ARG A 247 4.37 3.33 -9.08
CA ARG A 247 4.67 4.17 -10.24
C ARG A 247 5.70 5.23 -9.85
N GLY A 248 6.75 5.39 -10.68
CA GLY A 248 7.75 6.45 -10.50
C GLY A 248 8.99 6.07 -9.69
N LEU A 249 9.33 4.79 -9.65
CA LEU A 249 10.61 4.28 -9.15
C LEU A 249 11.72 4.25 -10.23
N LYS A 250 11.51 4.94 -11.37
CA LYS A 250 12.54 5.07 -12.43
C LYS A 250 13.40 6.29 -12.20
#